data_309e029a621633d24858a065f8664903
#
_entry.id   309e029a621633d24858a065f8664903
#
_cell.length_a   1.000
_cell.length_b   1.000
_cell.length_c   1.000
_cell.angle_alpha   90.00
_cell.angle_beta   90.00
_cell.angle_gamma   90.00
#
_symmetry.space_group_name_H-M   'P 1'
#
loop_
_entity.id
_entity.type
_entity.pdbx_description
1 polymer ?
#
loop_
_entity_poly.entity_id
_entity_poly.type
_entity_poly.pdbx_seq_one_letter_code
_entity_poly.pdbx_strand_id
1 'polypeptide(L)'
;METQRMKFFLICGEASGDLHGANLIKAIKQLRPEAQFTGIGGDQMHAEGMQLIKHYNTFAVMGLVDVLKKLPLIWRTLRETKKNIEREKPDGIILIDFSGFNLKIAQWAHKMGICVHYYIAPQVWASRSKRVEKIKAYVDHVYAILPFETEFYRRYGMEVTYVGHPLLDALTAKEITPKEVFLTTHQLDHTPIIALLPGSRKQEINAILPIMLETAQRFPEYQWVIAQAPGVEDSFYDSFIRQIPQIKRCKNDTYALLNYTQLALVTSGTATLETALMQVPQIVCYKTQWLTYQIAKRVVRLSYISLVNIISNRLVVPECIQDELTVSILTQHVQHLIEGPARTAQLDAYGSLYAQLGGPGAS
;
A
#
# COMPACT_ATOMS: atom_id res chain seq x y z
N MET A 1 30.61 -28.62 -8.63
CA MET A 1 30.60 -27.36 -7.85
C MET A 1 29.36 -27.40 -6.99
N GLU A 2 29.51 -27.59 -5.68
CA GLU A 2 28.36 -27.42 -4.77
C GLU A 2 27.86 -26.00 -4.94
N THR A 3 26.64 -25.83 -5.42
CA THR A 3 25.96 -24.56 -5.47
C THR A 3 25.74 -24.11 -4.03
N GLN A 4 26.53 -23.15 -3.58
CA GLN A 4 26.46 -22.59 -2.23
C GLN A 4 24.98 -22.10 -2.00
N ARG A 5 24.32 -22.73 -1.03
CA ARG A 5 22.92 -22.39 -0.68
C ARG A 5 22.89 -20.96 -0.13
N MET A 6 22.31 -20.03 -0.89
CA MET A 6 22.14 -18.65 -0.44
C MET A 6 21.07 -18.58 0.63
N LYS A 7 21.36 -17.88 1.71
CA LYS A 7 20.45 -17.65 2.85
C LYS A 7 20.10 -16.17 2.95
N PHE A 8 18.83 -15.87 2.96
CA PHE A 8 18.33 -14.51 3.13
C PHE A 8 17.50 -14.37 4.40
N PHE A 9 17.69 -13.26 5.10
CA PHE A 9 16.86 -12.89 6.24
C PHE A 9 15.95 -11.71 5.87
N LEU A 10 14.64 -11.96 5.80
CA LEU A 10 13.67 -10.96 5.38
C LEU A 10 12.94 -10.32 6.56
N ILE A 11 12.65 -9.02 6.46
CA ILE A 11 11.90 -8.31 7.51
C ILE A 11 10.87 -7.40 6.88
N CYS A 12 9.58 -7.67 7.12
CA CYS A 12 8.48 -6.74 6.86
C CYS A 12 7.66 -6.49 8.12
N GLY A 13 6.88 -5.41 8.14
CA GLY A 13 6.13 -4.97 9.33
C GLY A 13 4.62 -4.89 9.13
N GLU A 14 4.10 -5.19 7.94
CA GLU A 14 2.67 -5.08 7.62
C GLU A 14 2.26 -6.00 6.44
N ALA A 15 0.95 -6.10 6.21
CA ALA A 15 0.38 -6.99 5.20
C ALA A 15 0.86 -6.70 3.76
N SER A 16 1.04 -5.43 3.40
CA SER A 16 1.57 -5.06 2.07
C SER A 16 3.02 -5.54 1.89
N GLY A 17 3.84 -5.39 2.93
CA GLY A 17 5.21 -5.90 2.93
C GLY A 17 5.28 -7.42 2.86
N ASP A 18 4.33 -8.12 3.48
CA ASP A 18 4.21 -9.59 3.39
C ASP A 18 3.88 -10.04 1.97
N LEU A 19 2.92 -9.41 1.31
CA LEU A 19 2.58 -9.67 -0.09
C LEU A 19 3.79 -9.46 -1.02
N HIS A 20 4.45 -8.31 -0.91
CA HIS A 20 5.60 -8.00 -1.76
C HIS A 20 6.80 -8.90 -1.46
N GLY A 21 7.01 -9.26 -0.18
CA GLY A 21 8.04 -10.22 0.22
C GLY A 21 7.77 -11.63 -0.32
N ALA A 22 6.51 -12.06 -0.35
CA ALA A 22 6.11 -13.34 -0.92
C ALA A 22 6.42 -13.40 -2.43
N ASN A 23 6.05 -12.35 -3.18
CA ASN A 23 6.36 -12.27 -4.61
C ASN A 23 7.87 -12.29 -4.86
N LEU A 24 8.65 -11.54 -4.07
CA LEU A 24 10.11 -11.54 -4.16
C LEU A 24 10.71 -12.92 -3.87
N ILE A 25 10.24 -13.63 -2.83
CA ILE A 25 10.69 -15.00 -2.51
C ILE A 25 10.40 -15.93 -3.69
N LYS A 26 9.19 -15.86 -4.24
CA LYS A 26 8.78 -16.67 -5.40
C LYS A 26 9.71 -16.42 -6.60
N ALA A 27 9.99 -15.15 -6.92
CA ALA A 27 10.88 -14.79 -8.02
C ALA A 27 12.32 -15.24 -7.79
N ILE A 28 12.88 -15.07 -6.58
CA ILE A 28 14.21 -15.55 -6.25
C ILE A 28 14.30 -17.08 -6.37
N LYS A 29 13.27 -17.83 -5.93
CA LYS A 29 13.23 -19.29 -6.05
C LYS A 29 13.17 -19.78 -7.49
N GLN A 30 12.55 -19.01 -8.39
CA GLN A 30 12.60 -19.35 -9.82
C GLN A 30 14.02 -19.30 -10.39
N LEU A 31 14.85 -18.36 -9.90
CA LEU A 31 16.24 -18.20 -10.32
C LEU A 31 17.23 -19.07 -9.51
N ARG A 32 16.89 -19.31 -8.24
CA ARG A 32 17.71 -20.03 -7.27
C ARG A 32 16.82 -20.94 -6.39
N PRO A 33 16.40 -22.11 -6.87
CA PRO A 33 15.48 -23.00 -6.15
C PRO A 33 15.97 -23.44 -4.76
N GLU A 34 17.30 -23.47 -4.56
CA GLU A 34 17.96 -23.84 -3.31
C GLU A 34 18.06 -22.71 -2.28
N ALA A 35 17.65 -21.48 -2.63
CA ALA A 35 17.69 -20.33 -1.72
C ALA A 35 16.79 -20.54 -0.49
N GLN A 36 17.32 -20.20 0.68
CA GLN A 36 16.64 -20.33 1.97
C GLN A 36 16.24 -18.96 2.51
N PHE A 37 15.04 -18.88 3.04
CA PHE A 37 14.45 -17.64 3.55
C PHE A 37 14.00 -17.83 4.98
N THR A 38 14.41 -16.93 5.86
CA THR A 38 14.05 -16.93 7.29
C THR A 38 13.75 -15.49 7.67
N GLY A 39 12.86 -15.24 8.64
CA GLY A 39 12.70 -13.86 9.10
C GLY A 39 11.36 -13.50 9.71
N ILE A 40 11.01 -12.23 9.61
CA ILE A 40 9.78 -11.63 10.11
C ILE A 40 8.89 -11.31 8.92
N GLY A 41 7.71 -11.93 8.87
CA GLY A 41 6.76 -11.79 7.78
C GLY A 41 5.36 -12.21 8.22
N GLY A 42 4.56 -12.64 7.27
CA GLY A 42 3.21 -13.16 7.50
C GLY A 42 2.94 -14.44 6.74
N ASP A 43 1.65 -14.73 6.59
CA ASP A 43 1.17 -15.98 6.02
C ASP A 43 1.55 -16.13 4.53
N GLN A 44 1.63 -15.03 3.78
CA GLN A 44 1.98 -15.08 2.35
C GLN A 44 3.46 -15.44 2.13
N MET A 45 4.38 -14.80 2.86
CA MET A 45 5.80 -15.18 2.80
C MET A 45 6.01 -16.60 3.32
N HIS A 46 5.25 -17.03 4.33
CA HIS A 46 5.29 -18.41 4.83
C HIS A 46 4.82 -19.42 3.77
N ALA A 47 3.73 -19.12 3.07
CA ALA A 47 3.22 -19.97 1.98
C ALA A 47 4.24 -20.15 0.85
N GLU A 48 5.07 -19.13 0.57
CA GLU A 48 6.20 -19.20 -0.36
C GLU A 48 7.43 -19.87 0.23
N GLY A 49 7.33 -20.47 1.43
CA GLY A 49 8.35 -21.30 2.06
C GLY A 49 9.40 -20.53 2.86
N MET A 50 9.08 -19.32 3.35
CA MET A 50 9.91 -18.65 4.34
C MET A 50 9.69 -19.28 5.73
N GLN A 51 10.77 -19.56 6.44
CA GLN A 51 10.70 -19.93 7.84
C GLN A 51 10.42 -18.69 8.70
N LEU A 52 9.16 -18.59 9.21
CA LEU A 52 8.79 -17.50 10.10
C LEU A 52 9.42 -17.66 11.47
N ILE A 53 10.19 -16.65 11.90
CA ILE A 53 10.64 -16.50 13.28
C ILE A 53 9.57 -15.77 14.10
N LYS A 54 8.91 -14.81 13.47
CA LYS A 54 7.85 -14.02 14.12
C LYS A 54 6.89 -13.48 13.05
N HIS A 55 5.60 -13.53 13.37
CA HIS A 55 4.57 -12.92 12.53
C HIS A 55 4.48 -11.41 12.80
N TYR A 56 4.39 -10.57 11.75
CA TYR A 56 4.36 -9.11 11.86
C TYR A 56 3.19 -8.59 12.73
N ASN A 57 2.06 -9.29 12.79
CA ASN A 57 0.90 -8.93 13.62
C ASN A 57 1.24 -8.83 15.11
N THR A 58 2.30 -9.52 15.58
CA THR A 58 2.68 -9.51 17.00
C THR A 58 3.15 -8.14 17.48
N PHE A 59 3.60 -7.27 16.57
CA PHE A 59 4.08 -5.93 16.90
C PHE A 59 3.52 -4.84 15.98
N ALA A 60 2.50 -5.17 15.18
CA ALA A 60 1.75 -4.18 14.43
C ALA A 60 1.20 -3.12 15.40
N VAL A 61 1.50 -1.86 15.12
CA VAL A 61 1.17 -0.73 16.00
C VAL A 61 0.24 0.22 15.25
N MET A 62 -0.92 0.49 15.83
CA MET A 62 -1.88 1.44 15.29
C MET A 62 -1.91 2.72 16.14
N GLY A 63 -1.18 3.76 15.69
CA GLY A 63 -1.22 5.09 16.30
C GLY A 63 -0.09 5.42 17.30
N LEU A 64 0.11 6.71 17.57
CA LEU A 64 1.20 7.23 18.41
C LEU A 64 1.16 6.72 19.86
N VAL A 65 -0.03 6.59 20.44
CA VAL A 65 -0.21 6.13 21.84
C VAL A 65 0.15 4.64 21.94
N ASP A 66 -0.22 3.84 20.95
CA ASP A 66 0.11 2.42 20.91
C ASP A 66 1.61 2.19 20.67
N VAL A 67 2.26 3.06 19.89
CA VAL A 67 3.74 3.05 19.74
C VAL A 67 4.41 3.18 21.09
N LEU A 68 4.00 4.14 21.93
CA LEU A 68 4.61 4.35 23.25
C LEU A 68 4.40 3.15 24.18
N LYS A 69 3.20 2.58 24.22
CA LYS A 69 2.88 1.39 25.02
C LYS A 69 3.66 0.15 24.57
N LYS A 70 3.92 0.00 23.28
CA LYS A 70 4.61 -1.16 22.70
C LYS A 70 6.13 -0.98 22.56
N LEU A 71 6.70 0.15 22.97
CA LEU A 71 8.15 0.36 22.93
C LEU A 71 8.97 -0.79 23.55
N PRO A 72 8.65 -1.33 24.75
CA PRO A 72 9.37 -2.46 25.30
C PRO A 72 9.32 -3.71 24.42
N LEU A 73 8.16 -4.00 23.82
CA LEU A 73 7.98 -5.12 22.90
C LEU A 73 8.83 -4.91 21.63
N ILE A 74 8.84 -3.71 21.06
CA ILE A 74 9.66 -3.37 19.89
C ILE A 74 11.15 -3.56 20.20
N TRP A 75 11.62 -3.11 21.36
CA TRP A 75 13.01 -3.29 21.79
C TRP A 75 13.38 -4.75 22.02
N ARG A 76 12.47 -5.52 22.62
CA ARG A 76 12.64 -6.96 22.79
C ARG A 76 12.71 -7.67 21.44
N THR A 77 11.78 -7.38 20.53
CA THR A 77 11.77 -7.95 19.17
C THR A 77 13.04 -7.58 18.41
N LEU A 78 13.53 -6.34 18.52
CA LEU A 78 14.77 -5.92 17.87
C LEU A 78 15.98 -6.75 18.36
N ARG A 79 16.04 -7.00 19.68
CA ARG A 79 17.12 -7.81 20.29
C ARG A 79 17.02 -9.28 19.87
N GLU A 80 15.80 -9.84 19.84
CA GLU A 80 15.55 -11.20 19.39
C GLU A 80 15.91 -11.38 17.91
N THR A 81 15.52 -10.40 17.06
CA THR A 81 15.85 -10.42 15.63
C THR A 81 17.35 -10.43 15.39
N LYS A 82 18.12 -9.59 16.08
CA LYS A 82 19.60 -9.59 15.98
C LYS A 82 20.19 -10.93 16.33
N LYS A 83 19.76 -11.55 17.46
CA LYS A 83 20.23 -12.89 17.87
C LYS A 83 19.89 -13.97 16.83
N ASN A 84 18.73 -13.88 16.21
CA ASN A 84 18.33 -14.82 15.16
C ASN A 84 19.21 -14.63 13.91
N ILE A 85 19.47 -13.40 13.48
CA ILE A 85 20.36 -13.11 12.35
C ILE A 85 21.77 -13.66 12.62
N GLU A 86 22.31 -13.46 13.83
CA GLU A 86 23.62 -14.02 14.25
C GLU A 86 23.64 -15.55 14.18
N ARG A 87 22.55 -16.21 14.57
CA ARG A 87 22.43 -17.67 14.54
C ARG A 87 22.30 -18.21 13.12
N GLU A 88 21.45 -17.61 12.30
CA GLU A 88 21.16 -18.05 10.93
C GLU A 88 22.31 -17.76 9.95
N LYS A 89 23.15 -16.75 10.26
CA LYS A 89 24.29 -16.31 9.42
C LYS A 89 23.89 -16.15 7.96
N PRO A 90 22.92 -15.26 7.64
CA PRO A 90 22.47 -15.07 6.26
C PRO A 90 23.56 -14.41 5.42
N ASP A 91 23.57 -14.70 4.12
CA ASP A 91 24.42 -14.02 3.13
C ASP A 91 23.97 -12.57 2.90
N GLY A 92 22.68 -12.27 3.12
CA GLY A 92 22.12 -10.91 3.01
C GLY A 92 20.82 -10.75 3.79
N ILE A 93 20.57 -9.51 4.18
CA ILE A 93 19.31 -9.11 4.84
C ILE A 93 18.48 -8.28 3.85
N ILE A 94 17.22 -8.66 3.68
CA ILE A 94 16.27 -7.92 2.83
C ILE A 94 15.24 -7.22 3.73
N LEU A 95 15.27 -5.90 3.72
CA LEU A 95 14.38 -5.04 4.48
C LEU A 95 13.25 -4.56 3.57
N ILE A 96 11.99 -4.73 4.02
CA ILE A 96 10.81 -4.31 3.26
C ILE A 96 10.04 -3.29 4.10
N ASP A 97 9.96 -2.04 3.64
CA ASP A 97 9.31 -0.91 4.33
C ASP A 97 9.68 -0.85 5.84
N PHE A 98 8.73 -0.70 6.76
CA PHE A 98 8.88 -0.74 8.22
C PHE A 98 10.07 0.09 8.77
N SER A 99 10.19 1.31 8.31
CA SER A 99 11.37 2.17 8.41
C SER A 99 11.95 2.36 9.81
N GLY A 100 11.11 2.46 10.84
CA GLY A 100 11.55 2.70 12.22
C GLY A 100 12.34 1.53 12.81
N PHE A 101 11.97 0.32 12.49
CA PHE A 101 12.59 -0.93 12.91
C PHE A 101 13.76 -1.29 11.99
N ASN A 102 13.49 -1.31 10.69
CA ASN A 102 14.43 -1.77 9.67
C ASN A 102 15.72 -0.94 9.63
N LEU A 103 15.66 0.39 9.80
CA LEU A 103 16.88 1.21 9.87
C LEU A 103 17.75 0.93 11.10
N LYS A 104 17.18 0.43 12.20
CA LYS A 104 17.98 -0.01 13.37
C LYS A 104 18.65 -1.36 13.13
N ILE A 105 17.99 -2.24 12.37
CA ILE A 105 18.61 -3.51 11.93
C ILE A 105 19.70 -3.22 10.90
N ALA A 106 19.44 -2.36 9.90
CA ALA A 106 20.43 -1.97 8.89
C ALA A 106 21.71 -1.43 9.54
N GLN A 107 21.58 -0.48 10.47
CA GLN A 107 22.72 0.08 11.19
C GLN A 107 23.54 -0.96 11.95
N TRP A 108 22.90 -1.95 12.53
CA TRP A 108 23.57 -3.01 13.27
C TRP A 108 24.19 -4.04 12.31
N ALA A 109 23.47 -4.45 11.28
CA ALA A 109 23.93 -5.41 10.26
C ALA A 109 25.16 -4.90 9.50
N HIS A 110 25.16 -3.63 9.12
CA HIS A 110 26.31 -2.96 8.50
C HIS A 110 27.57 -3.05 9.38
N LYS A 111 27.45 -2.85 10.71
CA LYS A 111 28.56 -3.00 11.66
C LYS A 111 29.09 -4.45 11.77
N MET A 112 28.22 -5.42 11.48
CA MET A 112 28.55 -6.85 11.47
C MET A 112 29.09 -7.32 10.11
N GLY A 113 29.19 -6.44 9.12
CA GLY A 113 29.64 -6.76 7.77
C GLY A 113 28.64 -7.59 6.95
N ILE A 114 27.35 -7.55 7.32
CA ILE A 114 26.30 -8.27 6.60
C ILE A 114 25.70 -7.35 5.53
N CYS A 115 25.62 -7.84 4.29
CA CYS A 115 25.03 -7.09 3.17
C CYS A 115 23.55 -6.78 3.41
N VAL A 116 23.16 -5.51 3.26
CA VAL A 116 21.81 -5.01 3.52
C VAL A 116 21.17 -4.53 2.23
N HIS A 117 20.08 -5.17 1.85
CA HIS A 117 19.21 -4.78 0.75
C HIS A 117 17.96 -4.12 1.30
N TYR A 118 17.56 -2.97 0.75
CA TYR A 118 16.29 -2.33 1.08
C TYR A 118 15.37 -2.37 -0.14
N TYR A 119 14.42 -3.29 -0.12
CA TYR A 119 13.37 -3.41 -1.11
C TYR A 119 12.13 -2.67 -0.61
N ILE A 120 11.56 -1.78 -1.42
CA ILE A 120 10.52 -0.82 -1.02
C ILE A 120 11.03 0.08 0.11
N ALA A 121 11.98 0.93 -0.23
CA ALA A 121 12.55 1.88 0.74
C ALA A 121 11.47 2.82 1.31
N PRO A 122 11.63 3.27 2.56
CA PRO A 122 10.67 4.19 3.16
C PRO A 122 10.50 5.45 2.33
N GLN A 123 9.28 5.97 2.26
CA GLN A 123 8.95 7.21 1.56
C GLN A 123 9.54 8.45 2.27
N VAL A 124 10.88 8.49 2.36
CA VAL A 124 11.62 9.56 3.05
C VAL A 124 11.53 10.90 2.33
N TRP A 125 11.22 10.87 1.04
CA TRP A 125 10.95 12.04 0.22
C TRP A 125 9.70 12.81 0.66
N ALA A 126 8.72 12.14 1.27
CA ALA A 126 7.48 12.76 1.72
C ALA A 126 7.65 13.61 2.98
N SER A 127 8.48 13.21 3.96
CA SER A 127 8.48 13.90 5.26
C SER A 127 9.76 13.81 6.09
N ARG A 128 10.68 12.90 5.78
CA ARG A 128 11.80 12.58 6.67
C ARG A 128 13.14 12.46 5.94
N SER A 129 13.47 13.45 5.14
CA SER A 129 14.70 13.49 4.32
C SER A 129 15.99 13.22 5.12
N LYS A 130 16.07 13.62 6.39
CA LYS A 130 17.20 13.28 7.28
C LYS A 130 17.45 11.77 7.44
N ARG A 131 16.46 10.91 7.12
CA ARG A 131 16.65 9.45 7.13
C ARG A 131 17.46 8.95 5.94
N VAL A 132 17.54 9.73 4.85
CA VAL A 132 18.37 9.39 3.69
C VAL A 132 19.82 9.16 4.11
N GLU A 133 20.36 9.99 5.00
CA GLU A 133 21.72 9.84 5.49
C GLU A 133 21.96 8.50 6.20
N LYS A 134 20.94 7.98 6.91
CA LYS A 134 21.02 6.65 7.53
C LYS A 134 20.92 5.53 6.51
N ILE A 135 20.09 5.68 5.48
CA ILE A 135 20.01 4.73 4.39
C ILE A 135 21.37 4.69 3.67
N LYS A 136 21.91 5.86 3.31
CA LYS A 136 23.22 6.00 2.68
C LYS A 136 24.36 5.36 3.49
N ALA A 137 24.31 5.49 4.81
CA ALA A 137 25.37 5.01 5.69
C ALA A 137 25.30 3.51 6.00
N TYR A 138 24.14 2.86 5.89
CA TYR A 138 23.92 1.53 6.43
C TYR A 138 23.24 0.54 5.49
N VAL A 139 22.89 0.95 4.28
CA VAL A 139 22.23 0.08 3.29
C VAL A 139 23.12 0.00 2.05
N ASP A 140 23.45 -1.22 1.64
CA ASP A 140 24.34 -1.44 0.51
C ASP A 140 23.60 -1.32 -0.82
N HIS A 141 22.34 -1.80 -0.89
CA HIS A 141 21.53 -1.76 -2.10
C HIS A 141 20.12 -1.28 -1.80
N VAL A 142 19.67 -0.26 -2.52
CA VAL A 142 18.31 0.29 -2.43
C VAL A 142 17.58 0.02 -3.74
N TYR A 143 16.42 -0.63 -3.64
CA TYR A 143 15.54 -0.89 -4.76
C TYR A 143 14.33 0.04 -4.67
N ALA A 144 14.33 1.04 -5.53
CA ALA A 144 13.29 2.06 -5.61
C ALA A 144 12.11 1.55 -6.44
N ILE A 145 10.89 1.85 -6.00
CA ILE A 145 9.65 1.42 -6.65
C ILE A 145 8.87 2.56 -7.31
N LEU A 146 9.28 3.81 -7.08
CA LEU A 146 8.69 4.98 -7.72
C LEU A 146 9.71 5.63 -8.65
N PRO A 147 9.31 6.03 -9.87
CA PRO A 147 10.25 6.52 -10.90
C PRO A 147 11.10 7.71 -10.46
N PHE A 148 10.52 8.62 -9.69
CA PHE A 148 11.19 9.84 -9.22
C PHE A 148 12.17 9.61 -8.06
N GLU A 149 12.16 8.44 -7.41
CA GLU A 149 13.04 8.13 -6.28
C GLU A 149 14.51 8.07 -6.69
N THR A 150 14.81 7.64 -7.91
CA THR A 150 16.19 7.63 -8.42
C THR A 150 16.79 9.02 -8.42
N GLU A 151 16.05 10.00 -8.94
CA GLU A 151 16.49 11.41 -8.96
C GLU A 151 16.51 12.00 -7.54
N PHE A 152 15.55 11.63 -6.71
CA PHE A 152 15.53 12.04 -5.30
C PHE A 152 16.80 11.57 -4.57
N TYR A 153 17.17 10.29 -4.64
CA TYR A 153 18.35 9.75 -3.97
C TYR A 153 19.66 10.28 -4.59
N ARG A 154 19.70 10.54 -5.91
CA ARG A 154 20.86 11.13 -6.57
C ARG A 154 21.23 12.50 -5.99
N ARG A 155 20.26 13.33 -5.59
CA ARG A 155 20.49 14.62 -4.91
C ARG A 155 21.23 14.50 -3.58
N TYR A 156 21.20 13.33 -2.97
CA TYR A 156 21.96 13.00 -1.75
C TYR A 156 23.25 12.23 -2.05
N GLY A 157 23.65 12.14 -3.31
CA GLY A 157 24.84 11.39 -3.73
C GLY A 157 24.70 9.88 -3.50
N MET A 158 23.51 9.33 -3.72
CA MET A 158 23.22 7.89 -3.69
C MET A 158 22.71 7.42 -5.05
N GLU A 159 23.27 6.32 -5.53
CA GLU A 159 22.68 5.57 -6.63
C GLU A 159 21.76 4.50 -6.11
N VAL A 160 20.57 4.38 -6.70
CA VAL A 160 19.56 3.38 -6.36
C VAL A 160 19.05 2.72 -7.64
N THR A 161 18.66 1.47 -7.55
CA THR A 161 18.11 0.72 -8.68
C THR A 161 16.60 0.88 -8.71
N TYR A 162 16.05 1.47 -9.77
CA TYR A 162 14.61 1.45 -10.01
C TYR A 162 14.21 0.07 -10.55
N VAL A 163 13.30 -0.61 -9.88
CA VAL A 163 12.89 -1.98 -10.22
C VAL A 163 11.47 -2.07 -10.76
N GLY A 164 10.76 -0.94 -10.89
CA GLY A 164 9.33 -0.92 -11.18
C GLY A 164 8.48 -0.96 -9.91
N HIS A 165 7.16 -0.94 -10.08
CA HIS A 165 6.24 -0.92 -8.94
C HIS A 165 5.63 -2.31 -8.72
N PRO A 166 5.76 -2.91 -7.50
CA PRO A 166 5.31 -4.28 -7.21
C PRO A 166 3.80 -4.51 -7.40
N LEU A 167 2.99 -3.46 -7.41
CA LEU A 167 1.57 -3.56 -7.74
C LEU A 167 1.31 -4.07 -9.15
N LEU A 168 2.20 -3.78 -10.10
CA LEU A 168 2.05 -4.27 -11.48
C LEU A 168 2.16 -5.79 -11.53
N ASP A 169 3.10 -6.36 -10.76
CA ASP A 169 3.24 -7.82 -10.63
C ASP A 169 2.01 -8.43 -9.97
N ALA A 170 1.53 -7.80 -8.88
CA ALA A 170 0.36 -8.27 -8.14
C ALA A 170 -0.92 -8.26 -8.99
N LEU A 171 -1.11 -7.22 -9.82
CA LEU A 171 -2.25 -7.10 -10.72
C LEU A 171 -2.18 -8.11 -11.87
N THR A 172 -1.00 -8.32 -12.45
CA THR A 172 -0.81 -9.25 -13.57
C THR A 172 -1.00 -10.71 -13.14
N ALA A 173 -0.63 -11.04 -11.90
CA ALA A 173 -0.73 -12.40 -11.37
C ALA A 173 -2.13 -12.79 -10.90
N LYS A 174 -3.07 -11.84 -10.78
CA LYS A 174 -4.38 -12.10 -10.19
C LYS A 174 -5.44 -12.40 -11.23
N GLU A 175 -6.05 -13.57 -11.13
CA GLU A 175 -7.27 -13.88 -11.87
C GLU A 175 -8.44 -13.04 -11.35
N ILE A 176 -9.17 -12.40 -12.26
CA ILE A 176 -10.37 -11.62 -11.93
C ILE A 176 -11.58 -12.55 -11.92
N THR A 177 -12.33 -12.54 -10.83
CA THR A 177 -13.59 -13.28 -10.70
C THR A 177 -14.53 -12.92 -11.88
N PRO A 178 -15.09 -13.88 -12.62
CA PRO A 178 -16.03 -13.60 -13.71
C PRO A 178 -17.22 -12.77 -13.24
N LYS A 179 -17.72 -11.86 -14.10
CA LYS A 179 -18.73 -10.84 -13.72
C LYS A 179 -19.97 -11.45 -13.08
N GLU A 180 -20.54 -12.47 -13.66
CA GLU A 180 -21.78 -13.10 -13.15
C GLU A 180 -21.58 -13.77 -11.79
N VAL A 181 -20.39 -14.39 -11.59
CA VAL A 181 -20.01 -14.97 -10.31
C VAL A 181 -19.84 -13.87 -9.25
N PHE A 182 -19.18 -12.78 -9.63
CA PHE A 182 -18.98 -11.61 -8.75
C PHE A 182 -20.33 -10.98 -8.35
N LEU A 183 -21.21 -10.71 -9.30
CA LEU A 183 -22.53 -10.14 -9.03
C LEU A 183 -23.35 -11.05 -8.08
N THR A 184 -23.41 -12.34 -8.37
CA THR A 184 -24.14 -13.32 -7.56
C THR A 184 -23.58 -13.42 -6.14
N THR A 185 -22.24 -13.52 -6.01
CA THR A 185 -21.56 -13.67 -4.71
C THR A 185 -21.82 -12.47 -3.80
N HIS A 186 -21.83 -11.27 -4.38
CA HIS A 186 -22.00 -10.03 -3.62
C HIS A 186 -23.44 -9.49 -3.61
N GLN A 187 -24.40 -10.28 -4.13
CA GLN A 187 -25.83 -9.92 -4.19
C GLN A 187 -26.05 -8.59 -4.92
N LEU A 188 -25.37 -8.41 -6.05
CA LEU A 188 -25.44 -7.27 -6.94
C LEU A 188 -26.30 -7.61 -8.16
N ASP A 189 -26.85 -6.59 -8.82
CA ASP A 189 -27.51 -6.71 -10.11
C ASP A 189 -26.64 -6.10 -11.23
N HIS A 190 -27.22 -5.90 -12.42
CA HIS A 190 -26.49 -5.33 -13.56
C HIS A 190 -26.45 -3.80 -13.59
N THR A 191 -26.96 -3.11 -12.55
CA THR A 191 -26.85 -1.67 -12.41
C THR A 191 -25.38 -1.24 -12.33
N PRO A 192 -24.97 -0.12 -12.93
CA PRO A 192 -23.58 0.34 -12.86
C PRO A 192 -23.09 0.54 -11.43
N ILE A 193 -21.88 0.09 -11.16
CA ILE A 193 -21.29 0.07 -9.81
C ILE A 193 -20.41 1.30 -9.60
N ILE A 194 -20.54 1.94 -8.44
CA ILE A 194 -19.57 2.88 -7.91
C ILE A 194 -18.95 2.27 -6.64
N ALA A 195 -17.61 2.18 -6.62
CA ALA A 195 -16.90 1.59 -5.50
C ALA A 195 -16.56 2.63 -4.42
N LEU A 196 -16.68 2.21 -3.16
CA LEU A 196 -16.25 2.95 -1.99
C LEU A 196 -15.06 2.24 -1.34
N LEU A 197 -13.89 2.87 -1.35
CA LEU A 197 -12.67 2.39 -0.69
C LEU A 197 -12.34 3.32 0.50
N PRO A 198 -13.03 3.19 1.64
CA PRO A 198 -12.97 4.17 2.73
C PRO A 198 -11.70 4.09 3.58
N GLY A 199 -10.79 3.18 3.27
CA GLY A 199 -9.53 2.99 3.97
C GLY A 199 -9.38 1.61 4.61
N SER A 200 -8.20 1.36 5.17
CA SER A 200 -7.84 0.11 5.81
C SER A 200 -7.92 0.14 7.34
N ARG A 201 -8.11 1.30 7.95
CA ARG A 201 -8.13 1.50 9.40
C ARG A 201 -9.48 2.02 9.87
N LYS A 202 -9.96 1.52 11.01
CA LYS A 202 -11.24 1.95 11.60
C LYS A 202 -11.36 3.48 11.75
N GLN A 203 -10.27 4.17 12.08
CA GLN A 203 -10.26 5.64 12.22
C GLN A 203 -10.49 6.35 10.88
N GLU A 204 -9.87 5.87 9.81
CA GLU A 204 -10.05 6.38 8.44
C GLU A 204 -11.50 6.15 7.99
N ILE A 205 -11.99 4.91 8.13
CA ILE A 205 -13.35 4.53 7.77
C ILE A 205 -14.39 5.37 8.52
N ASN A 206 -14.24 5.53 9.84
CA ASN A 206 -15.13 6.37 10.65
C ASN A 206 -15.19 7.83 10.18
N ALA A 207 -14.07 8.37 9.70
CA ALA A 207 -13.99 9.76 9.28
C ALA A 207 -14.53 10.01 7.86
N ILE A 208 -14.42 9.01 6.97
CA ILE A 208 -14.61 9.17 5.52
C ILE A 208 -15.91 8.50 5.06
N LEU A 209 -16.19 7.26 5.50
CA LEU A 209 -17.33 6.48 5.03
C LEU A 209 -18.69 7.18 5.20
N PRO A 210 -19.01 7.88 6.30
CA PRO A 210 -20.28 8.58 6.42
C PRO A 210 -20.52 9.60 5.31
N ILE A 211 -19.49 10.34 4.90
CA ILE A 211 -19.58 11.35 3.84
C ILE A 211 -19.76 10.67 2.48
N MET A 212 -19.07 9.56 2.24
CA MET A 212 -19.24 8.75 1.02
C MET A 212 -20.68 8.21 0.92
N LEU A 213 -21.23 7.69 2.02
CA LEU A 213 -22.57 7.13 2.06
C LEU A 213 -23.67 8.20 1.84
N GLU A 214 -23.51 9.38 2.42
CA GLU A 214 -24.42 10.50 2.18
C GLU A 214 -24.36 10.98 0.72
N THR A 215 -23.15 10.95 0.12
CA THR A 215 -22.98 11.23 -1.31
C THR A 215 -23.68 10.17 -2.16
N ALA A 216 -23.57 8.90 -1.80
CA ALA A 216 -24.22 7.78 -2.50
C ALA A 216 -25.73 7.92 -2.60
N GLN A 217 -26.38 8.47 -1.58
CA GLN A 217 -27.82 8.68 -1.56
C GLN A 217 -28.32 9.70 -2.63
N ARG A 218 -27.42 10.49 -3.19
CA ARG A 218 -27.73 11.47 -4.25
C ARG A 218 -27.73 10.87 -5.66
N PHE A 219 -27.31 9.62 -5.79
CA PHE A 219 -27.19 8.90 -7.06
C PHE A 219 -27.81 7.50 -6.92
N PRO A 220 -29.14 7.41 -6.74
CA PRO A 220 -29.86 6.16 -6.54
C PRO A 220 -29.88 5.26 -7.78
N GLU A 221 -29.49 5.78 -8.94
CA GLU A 221 -29.35 5.06 -10.20
C GLU A 221 -28.11 4.16 -10.28
N TYR A 222 -27.21 4.22 -9.28
CA TYR A 222 -26.00 3.39 -9.19
C TYR A 222 -26.07 2.43 -8.01
N GLN A 223 -25.42 1.29 -8.15
CA GLN A 223 -25.10 0.42 -7.02
C GLN A 223 -23.81 0.91 -6.35
N TRP A 224 -23.88 1.18 -5.07
CA TRP A 224 -22.73 1.59 -4.28
C TRP A 224 -22.22 0.44 -3.45
N VAL A 225 -20.94 0.06 -3.66
CA VAL A 225 -20.34 -1.13 -3.06
C VAL A 225 -19.09 -0.75 -2.27
N ILE A 226 -19.12 -1.05 -0.97
CA ILE A 226 -17.97 -0.83 -0.08
C ILE A 226 -16.96 -1.97 -0.26
N ALA A 227 -15.73 -1.64 -0.64
CA ALA A 227 -14.60 -2.55 -0.51
C ALA A 227 -14.22 -2.68 0.96
N GLN A 228 -14.54 -3.82 1.56
CA GLN A 228 -14.27 -4.07 2.97
C GLN A 228 -12.79 -4.36 3.19
N ALA A 229 -12.17 -3.65 4.12
CA ALA A 229 -10.78 -3.89 4.51
C ALA A 229 -10.62 -5.25 5.20
N PRO A 230 -9.63 -6.09 4.81
CA PRO A 230 -9.49 -7.46 5.33
C PRO A 230 -9.36 -7.57 6.86
N GLY A 231 -8.79 -6.56 7.50
CA GLY A 231 -8.56 -6.54 8.96
C GLY A 231 -9.69 -5.91 9.78
N VAL A 232 -10.87 -5.64 9.19
CA VAL A 232 -11.98 -4.97 9.86
C VAL A 232 -13.21 -5.86 9.87
N GLU A 233 -13.82 -6.03 11.04
CA GLU A 233 -14.95 -6.93 11.26
C GLU A 233 -16.22 -6.45 10.54
N ASP A 234 -17.07 -7.38 10.12
CA ASP A 234 -18.33 -7.13 9.44
C ASP A 234 -19.26 -6.25 10.29
N SER A 235 -19.33 -6.49 11.61
CA SER A 235 -20.13 -5.73 12.57
C SER A 235 -19.79 -4.25 12.61
N PHE A 236 -18.52 -3.90 12.32
CA PHE A 236 -18.11 -2.51 12.26
C PHE A 236 -18.76 -1.77 11.08
N TYR A 237 -18.80 -2.40 9.89
CA TYR A 237 -19.47 -1.84 8.73
C TYR A 237 -21.01 -1.85 8.87
N ASP A 238 -21.57 -2.86 9.53
CA ASP A 238 -23.01 -2.95 9.78
C ASP A 238 -23.56 -1.73 10.50
N SER A 239 -22.76 -1.13 11.39
CA SER A 239 -23.15 0.10 12.10
C SER A 239 -23.41 1.31 11.17
N PHE A 240 -22.78 1.35 10.00
CA PHE A 240 -22.94 2.42 9.01
C PHE A 240 -24.09 2.16 8.02
N ILE A 241 -24.26 0.90 7.60
CA ILE A 241 -25.13 0.57 6.46
C ILE A 241 -26.50 0.01 6.88
N ARG A 242 -26.72 -0.28 8.18
CA ARG A 242 -27.99 -0.83 8.68
C ARG A 242 -29.24 -0.06 8.23
N GLN A 243 -29.13 1.24 8.07
CA GLN A 243 -30.23 2.12 7.65
C GLN A 243 -30.22 2.43 6.16
N ILE A 244 -29.27 1.88 5.39
CA ILE A 244 -29.08 2.16 3.96
C ILE A 244 -28.94 0.80 3.23
N PRO A 245 -30.03 0.03 3.09
CA PRO A 245 -29.99 -1.36 2.58
C PRO A 245 -29.53 -1.48 1.13
N GLN A 246 -29.58 -0.40 0.36
CA GLN A 246 -29.09 -0.34 -1.03
C GLN A 246 -27.55 -0.38 -1.12
N ILE A 247 -26.84 -0.11 -0.01
CA ILE A 247 -25.38 -0.17 0.01
C ILE A 247 -24.94 -1.62 0.24
N LYS A 248 -24.09 -2.13 -0.65
CA LYS A 248 -23.54 -3.48 -0.57
C LYS A 248 -22.09 -3.48 -0.11
N ARG A 249 -21.59 -4.66 0.23
CA ARG A 249 -20.17 -4.86 0.62
C ARG A 249 -19.53 -5.94 -0.24
N CYS A 250 -18.28 -5.70 -0.60
CA CYS A 250 -17.42 -6.66 -1.24
C CYS A 250 -16.25 -6.98 -0.28
N LYS A 251 -16.11 -8.25 0.09
CA LYS A 251 -15.08 -8.73 1.00
C LYS A 251 -14.10 -9.62 0.25
N ASN A 252 -12.81 -9.35 0.41
CA ASN A 252 -11.70 -10.12 -0.18
C ASN A 252 -11.67 -10.18 -1.71
N ASP A 253 -12.43 -9.36 -2.41
CA ASP A 253 -12.52 -9.36 -3.88
C ASP A 253 -12.49 -7.93 -4.46
N THR A 254 -11.66 -7.08 -3.89
CA THR A 254 -11.53 -5.66 -4.28
C THR A 254 -11.13 -5.50 -5.74
N TYR A 255 -10.30 -6.38 -6.29
CA TYR A 255 -9.88 -6.28 -7.70
C TYR A 255 -11.02 -6.61 -8.66
N ALA A 256 -11.87 -7.60 -8.37
CA ALA A 256 -13.07 -7.83 -9.17
C ALA A 256 -14.04 -6.66 -9.04
N LEU A 257 -14.23 -6.10 -7.84
CA LEU A 257 -15.02 -4.88 -7.66
C LEU A 257 -14.51 -3.75 -8.55
N LEU A 258 -13.22 -3.44 -8.50
CA LEU A 258 -12.62 -2.38 -9.33
C LEU A 258 -12.77 -2.67 -10.83
N ASN A 259 -12.60 -3.93 -11.25
CA ASN A 259 -12.73 -4.31 -12.65
C ASN A 259 -14.14 -4.06 -13.24
N TYR A 260 -15.17 -4.08 -12.40
CA TYR A 260 -16.57 -3.85 -12.81
C TYR A 260 -17.13 -2.49 -12.39
N THR A 261 -16.28 -1.65 -11.81
CA THR A 261 -16.64 -0.33 -11.29
C THR A 261 -16.51 0.75 -12.35
N GLN A 262 -17.50 1.64 -12.39
CA GLN A 262 -17.50 2.80 -13.29
C GLN A 262 -16.75 4.00 -12.72
N LEU A 263 -16.78 4.20 -11.41
CA LEU A 263 -16.14 5.29 -10.68
C LEU A 263 -15.82 4.81 -9.26
N ALA A 264 -14.76 5.31 -8.65
CA ALA A 264 -14.43 4.98 -7.26
C ALA A 264 -14.20 6.23 -6.39
N LEU A 265 -14.69 6.22 -5.15
CA LEU A 265 -14.28 7.12 -4.08
C LEU A 265 -13.22 6.41 -3.25
N VAL A 266 -12.00 6.94 -3.21
CA VAL A 266 -10.83 6.20 -2.72
C VAL A 266 -10.09 6.98 -1.63
N THR A 267 -9.87 6.37 -0.48
CA THR A 267 -8.99 6.97 0.55
C THR A 267 -7.55 7.02 0.06
N SER A 268 -6.89 8.15 0.34
CA SER A 268 -5.48 8.33 -0.02
C SER A 268 -4.58 7.23 0.54
N GLY A 269 -3.79 6.63 -0.33
CA GLY A 269 -2.88 5.51 -0.05
C GLY A 269 -2.57 4.72 -1.31
N THR A 270 -2.06 3.50 -1.14
CA THR A 270 -1.75 2.58 -2.24
C THR A 270 -2.98 2.28 -3.12
N ALA A 271 -4.18 2.26 -2.52
CA ALA A 271 -5.43 2.02 -3.23
C ALA A 271 -5.69 3.02 -4.37
N THR A 272 -5.17 4.25 -4.28
CA THR A 272 -5.29 5.23 -5.38
C THR A 272 -4.52 4.80 -6.62
N LEU A 273 -3.35 4.20 -6.43
CA LEU A 273 -2.55 3.68 -7.54
C LEU A 273 -3.16 2.39 -8.09
N GLU A 274 -3.63 1.48 -7.23
CA GLU A 274 -4.36 0.25 -7.65
C GLU A 274 -5.56 0.61 -8.53
N THR A 275 -6.38 1.55 -8.09
CA THR A 275 -7.57 2.03 -8.82
C THR A 275 -7.20 2.61 -10.19
N ALA A 276 -6.13 3.41 -10.26
CA ALA A 276 -5.66 3.99 -11.52
C ALA A 276 -5.10 2.91 -12.48
N LEU A 277 -4.34 1.95 -11.97
CA LEU A 277 -3.79 0.84 -12.77
C LEU A 277 -4.89 -0.08 -13.31
N MET A 278 -6.01 -0.18 -12.60
CA MET A 278 -7.20 -0.87 -13.08
C MET A 278 -8.10 0.00 -13.99
N GLN A 279 -7.62 1.17 -14.42
CA GLN A 279 -8.32 2.08 -15.33
C GLN A 279 -9.68 2.54 -14.80
N VAL A 280 -9.83 2.69 -13.48
CA VAL A 280 -11.06 3.18 -12.85
C VAL A 280 -10.90 4.66 -12.51
N PRO A 281 -11.76 5.55 -13.05
CA PRO A 281 -11.80 6.93 -12.62
C PRO A 281 -12.04 7.04 -11.12
N GLN A 282 -11.40 8.02 -10.47
CA GLN A 282 -11.47 8.10 -9.02
C GLN A 282 -11.48 9.52 -8.47
N ILE A 283 -12.02 9.65 -7.29
CA ILE A 283 -11.96 10.85 -6.45
C ILE A 283 -11.25 10.43 -5.15
N VAL A 284 -10.18 11.13 -4.81
CA VAL A 284 -9.38 10.82 -3.62
C VAL A 284 -9.98 11.56 -2.41
N CYS A 285 -10.24 10.79 -1.36
CA CYS A 285 -10.82 11.27 -0.11
C CYS A 285 -9.79 11.14 1.01
N TYR A 286 -9.59 12.21 1.78
CA TYR A 286 -8.70 12.14 2.94
C TYR A 286 -9.21 12.97 4.10
N LYS A 287 -9.40 12.32 5.25
CA LYS A 287 -9.79 12.98 6.49
C LYS A 287 -9.09 12.31 7.69
N THR A 288 -8.50 13.12 8.54
CA THR A 288 -7.84 12.67 9.77
C THR A 288 -8.14 13.64 10.90
N GLN A 289 -7.74 13.30 12.13
CA GLN A 289 -7.89 14.19 13.27
C GLN A 289 -7.22 15.55 13.01
N TRP A 290 -7.88 16.63 13.34
CA TRP A 290 -7.41 17.99 13.06
C TRP A 290 -5.97 18.25 13.51
N LEU A 291 -5.60 17.83 14.73
CA LEU A 291 -4.26 18.01 15.25
C LEU A 291 -3.21 17.25 14.42
N THR A 292 -3.52 16.01 14.04
CA THR A 292 -2.66 15.18 13.17
C THR A 292 -2.45 15.85 11.81
N TYR A 293 -3.52 16.40 11.23
CA TYR A 293 -3.44 17.14 9.98
C TYR A 293 -2.58 18.39 10.06
N GLN A 294 -2.73 19.19 11.12
CA GLN A 294 -1.92 20.39 11.33
C GLN A 294 -0.42 20.09 11.47
N ILE A 295 -0.09 18.99 12.13
CA ILE A 295 1.30 18.50 12.20
C ILE A 295 1.77 18.03 10.84
N ALA A 296 0.99 17.21 10.15
CA ALA A 296 1.33 16.68 8.82
C ALA A 296 1.56 17.82 7.82
N LYS A 297 0.69 18.81 7.77
CA LYS A 297 0.80 19.99 6.88
C LYS A 297 2.11 20.77 7.06
N ARG A 298 2.69 20.76 8.27
CA ARG A 298 3.97 21.44 8.53
C ARG A 298 5.20 20.60 8.20
N VAL A 299 5.04 19.28 8.20
CA VAL A 299 6.15 18.32 8.04
C VAL A 299 6.23 17.79 6.61
N VAL A 300 5.07 17.55 5.99
CA VAL A 300 4.95 17.02 4.62
C VAL A 300 5.07 18.18 3.64
N ARG A 301 6.02 18.06 2.72
CA ARG A 301 6.31 19.08 1.68
C ARG A 301 5.86 18.59 0.30
N LEU A 302 4.69 17.99 0.23
CA LEU A 302 4.12 17.47 -1.02
C LEU A 302 2.99 18.38 -1.48
N SER A 303 2.90 18.58 -2.79
CA SER A 303 1.80 19.29 -3.42
C SER A 303 0.54 18.43 -3.51
N TYR A 304 0.69 17.10 -3.46
CA TYR A 304 -0.37 16.10 -3.63
C TYR A 304 -0.26 15.02 -2.56
N ILE A 305 -1.37 14.30 -2.32
CA ILE A 305 -1.41 13.21 -1.34
C ILE A 305 -1.63 11.83 -1.97
N SER A 306 -2.17 11.74 -3.17
CA SER A 306 -2.34 10.48 -3.90
C SER A 306 -1.07 10.12 -4.66
N LEU A 307 -0.75 8.82 -4.71
CA LEU A 307 0.39 8.35 -5.51
C LEU A 307 0.24 8.68 -6.99
N VAL A 308 -0.99 8.69 -7.50
CA VAL A 308 -1.28 9.07 -8.89
C VAL A 308 -0.79 10.47 -9.22
N ASN A 309 -1.16 11.45 -8.40
CA ASN A 309 -0.78 12.85 -8.60
C ASN A 309 0.72 13.08 -8.31
N ILE A 310 1.25 12.40 -7.29
CA ILE A 310 2.68 12.50 -6.91
C ILE A 310 3.56 11.97 -8.04
N ILE A 311 3.27 10.79 -8.59
CA ILE A 311 4.06 10.18 -9.67
C ILE A 311 3.94 11.02 -10.94
N SER A 312 2.71 11.46 -11.27
CA SER A 312 2.44 12.27 -12.45
C SER A 312 2.95 13.71 -12.31
N ASN A 313 3.30 14.14 -11.11
CA ASN A 313 3.68 15.54 -10.76
C ASN A 313 2.67 16.59 -11.26
N ARG A 314 1.39 16.22 -11.30
CA ARG A 314 0.26 17.08 -11.68
C ARG A 314 -1.05 16.56 -11.08
N LEU A 315 -2.07 17.40 -11.07
CA LEU A 315 -3.41 17.01 -10.66
C LEU A 315 -4.07 16.17 -11.78
N VAL A 316 -4.06 14.85 -11.61
CA VAL A 316 -4.73 13.87 -12.48
C VAL A 316 -6.08 13.49 -11.88
N VAL A 317 -6.08 13.23 -10.58
CA VAL A 317 -7.27 12.85 -9.81
C VAL A 317 -7.61 13.96 -8.81
N PRO A 318 -8.88 14.35 -8.65
CA PRO A 318 -9.28 15.32 -7.62
C PRO A 318 -9.00 14.77 -6.22
N GLU A 319 -8.48 15.63 -5.33
CA GLU A 319 -8.15 15.30 -3.95
C GLU A 319 -9.02 16.15 -3.01
N CYS A 320 -10.01 15.53 -2.36
CA CYS A 320 -10.85 16.17 -1.35
C CYS A 320 -10.22 15.94 0.03
N ILE A 321 -9.58 16.98 0.58
CA ILE A 321 -8.77 16.88 1.80
C ILE A 321 -9.44 17.64 2.94
N GLN A 322 -9.65 17.00 4.10
CA GLN A 322 -10.16 17.61 5.35
C GLN A 322 -11.48 18.36 5.14
N ASP A 323 -11.42 19.68 5.12
CA ASP A 323 -12.60 20.56 5.02
C ASP A 323 -13.20 20.58 3.60
N GLU A 324 -12.42 20.20 2.59
CA GLU A 324 -12.90 20.01 1.21
C GLU A 324 -13.64 18.68 1.04
N LEU A 325 -13.45 17.72 1.96
CA LEU A 325 -14.21 16.46 1.94
C LEU A 325 -15.62 16.69 2.47
N THR A 326 -16.49 17.17 1.59
CA THR A 326 -17.92 17.42 1.85
C THR A 326 -18.79 16.71 0.84
N VAL A 327 -20.04 16.41 1.21
CA VAL A 327 -21.01 15.79 0.31
C VAL A 327 -21.22 16.62 -0.95
N SER A 328 -21.27 17.95 -0.82
CA SER A 328 -21.47 18.87 -1.96
C SER A 328 -20.32 18.76 -2.98
N ILE A 329 -19.07 18.81 -2.51
CA ILE A 329 -17.87 18.72 -3.38
C ILE A 329 -17.78 17.34 -4.02
N LEU A 330 -17.99 16.26 -3.23
CA LEU A 330 -18.02 14.92 -3.78
C LEU A 330 -19.09 14.74 -4.85
N THR A 331 -20.31 15.25 -4.61
CA THR A 331 -21.40 15.20 -5.59
C THR A 331 -21.00 15.84 -6.91
N GLN A 332 -20.38 17.02 -6.89
CA GLN A 332 -19.90 17.70 -8.08
C GLN A 332 -18.83 16.88 -8.83
N HIS A 333 -17.86 16.32 -8.12
CA HIS A 333 -16.83 15.48 -8.74
C HIS A 333 -17.42 14.20 -9.32
N VAL A 334 -18.36 13.54 -8.63
CA VAL A 334 -19.05 12.35 -9.15
C VAL A 334 -19.76 12.69 -10.45
N GLN A 335 -20.53 13.75 -10.53
CA GLN A 335 -21.23 14.20 -11.75
C GLN A 335 -20.26 14.43 -12.93
N HIS A 336 -19.09 15.02 -12.68
CA HIS A 336 -18.11 15.31 -13.72
C HIS A 336 -17.32 14.08 -14.18
N LEU A 337 -17.19 13.04 -13.33
CA LEU A 337 -16.37 11.86 -13.60
C LEU A 337 -17.16 10.61 -14.00
N ILE A 338 -18.48 10.62 -13.82
CA ILE A 338 -19.33 9.53 -14.32
C ILE A 338 -19.22 9.44 -15.83
N GLU A 339 -19.29 10.57 -16.51
CA GLU A 339 -19.22 10.70 -17.98
C GLU A 339 -18.51 11.99 -18.39
N GLY A 340 -18.13 12.07 -19.66
CA GLY A 340 -17.65 13.30 -20.26
C GLY A 340 -16.15 13.50 -20.26
N PRO A 341 -15.69 14.74 -20.60
CA PRO A 341 -14.28 15.02 -20.88
C PRO A 341 -13.34 14.80 -19.69
N ALA A 342 -13.80 15.09 -18.47
CA ALA A 342 -12.99 14.91 -17.27
C ALA A 342 -12.65 13.43 -17.02
N ARG A 343 -13.61 12.53 -17.27
CA ARG A 343 -13.39 11.08 -17.22
C ARG A 343 -12.34 10.66 -18.23
N THR A 344 -12.50 11.05 -19.50
CA THR A 344 -11.58 10.70 -20.59
C THR A 344 -10.17 11.19 -20.27
N ALA A 345 -10.02 12.45 -19.86
CA ALA A 345 -8.73 13.03 -19.50
C ALA A 345 -8.03 12.27 -18.33
N GLN A 346 -8.80 11.78 -17.37
CA GLN A 346 -8.26 11.00 -16.26
C GLN A 346 -7.77 9.63 -16.72
N LEU A 347 -8.54 8.93 -17.57
CA LEU A 347 -8.16 7.64 -18.15
C LEU A 347 -6.93 7.73 -19.06
N ASP A 348 -6.84 8.76 -19.90
CA ASP A 348 -5.66 9.03 -20.74
C ASP A 348 -4.40 9.26 -19.90
N ALA A 349 -4.55 9.98 -18.78
CA ALA A 349 -3.45 10.18 -17.86
C ALA A 349 -2.99 8.90 -17.16
N TYR A 350 -3.88 7.94 -16.93
CA TYR A 350 -3.52 6.63 -16.38
C TYR A 350 -2.67 5.80 -17.35
N GLY A 351 -2.91 5.90 -18.66
CA GLY A 351 -2.03 5.31 -19.67
C GLY A 351 -0.59 5.83 -19.57
N SER A 352 -0.44 7.16 -19.40
CA SER A 352 0.86 7.78 -19.19
C SER A 352 1.52 7.37 -17.87
N LEU A 353 0.73 7.24 -16.80
CA LEU A 353 1.19 6.76 -15.49
C LEU A 353 1.71 5.34 -15.57
N TYR A 354 0.98 4.44 -16.24
CA TYR A 354 1.40 3.04 -16.46
C TYR A 354 2.76 2.98 -17.18
N ALA A 355 2.92 3.76 -18.24
CA ALA A 355 4.19 3.83 -18.97
C ALA A 355 5.36 4.32 -18.10
N GLN A 356 5.14 5.28 -17.20
CA GLN A 356 6.15 5.76 -16.25
C GLN A 356 6.57 4.69 -15.24
N LEU A 357 5.67 3.79 -14.84
CA LEU A 357 5.96 2.71 -13.90
C LEU A 357 6.73 1.54 -14.51
N GLY A 358 6.90 1.49 -15.85
CA GLY A 358 7.83 0.60 -16.54
C GLY A 358 7.39 -0.85 -16.71
N GLY A 359 6.17 -1.22 -16.32
CA GLY A 359 5.67 -2.59 -16.46
C GLY A 359 5.98 -3.51 -15.27
N PRO A 360 5.53 -4.78 -15.32
CA PRO A 360 5.79 -5.79 -14.28
C PRO A 360 7.28 -6.21 -14.28
N GLY A 361 7.72 -6.80 -13.16
CA GLY A 361 9.10 -7.29 -12.97
C GLY A 361 9.83 -6.63 -11.78
N ALA A 362 9.10 -5.98 -10.87
CA ALA A 362 9.66 -5.37 -9.66
C ALA A 362 10.03 -6.40 -8.59
N SER A 363 9.50 -7.61 -8.69
CA SER A 363 9.71 -8.70 -7.72
C SER A 363 10.78 -9.66 -8.16
#